data_c5d5974c011677757886a5fa948388e5
#
_entry.id   c5d5974c011677757886a5fa948388e5
#
_cell.length_a   1.000
_cell.length_b   1.000
_cell.length_c   1.000
_cell.angle_alpha   90.00
_cell.angle_beta   90.00
_cell.angle_gamma   90.00
#
_symmetry.space_group_name_H-M   'P 1'
#
loop_
_entity.id
_entity.type
_entity.pdbx_description
1 polymer ?
#
loop_
_entity_poly.entity_id
_entity_poly.type
_entity_poly.pdbx_seq_one_letter_code
_entity_poly.pdbx_strand_id
1 'polypeptide(L)'
;KATSLTIPVNTNLNLDVITVPDTCDWVRFNEPEQPKAKKSQQAERAENTVKKNLTFTLNQNTDTIVRYCTVTLQSSQNYNCVGTLIIMQQPRGYIVDIDESKKEYQVKATGETITIPFKVNGPADAYTYEVEASAREWITPLPATRGMRDASESFIIQPNTIEEERVGHITFRSTDPIEPNEFTVTVTQEKFVPVPPEGVKNPTATPGAGFIKLKWEMPVNVNFTKMKVIYHDPVTKEDKELEIADNTTTLFIVENTFKCGGEYEFTIKTYGPTGMETEQPATVRGTSEESVIKARIALTVDMFSANATEPSEGSLAALVDDNINTYYHTIWSGTSPNKQPHYLQINMSELPLQSLRFEYDGRNNGNGAGDVKRVGIWGSDNGNTWTLMGKETYTLPGSRGQHVEPNENIKVGKPYKYIRFTPEARRDVDPIDPSGGNGWWNMAGIYLYKINDHDEAWARKELGI
;
A
#
# COMPACT_ATOMS: atom_id res chain seq x y z
N LYS A 1 -49.43 -22.50 -2.84
CA LYS A 1 -50.13 -22.84 -1.57
C LYS A 1 -50.75 -21.55 -1.00
N ALA A 2 -51.98 -21.66 -0.48
CA ALA A 2 -52.60 -20.55 0.23
C ALA A 2 -51.76 -20.19 1.48
N THR A 3 -51.53 -18.91 1.70
CA THR A 3 -50.73 -18.37 2.79
C THR A 3 -51.62 -17.61 3.78
N SER A 4 -51.39 -17.78 5.09
CA SER A 4 -52.09 -17.02 6.13
C SER A 4 -51.31 -15.74 6.43
N LEU A 5 -51.98 -14.60 6.37
CA LEU A 5 -51.43 -13.27 6.72
C LEU A 5 -52.18 -12.74 7.95
N THR A 6 -51.50 -12.45 9.04
CA THR A 6 -52.08 -11.87 10.24
C THR A 6 -51.51 -10.45 10.45
N ILE A 7 -52.41 -9.50 10.53
CA ILE A 7 -52.07 -8.05 10.63
C ILE A 7 -52.58 -7.51 11.96
N PRO A 8 -51.72 -6.98 12.83
CA PRO A 8 -52.13 -6.33 14.05
C PRO A 8 -52.65 -4.90 13.76
N VAL A 9 -53.82 -4.60 14.23
CA VAL A 9 -54.44 -3.27 14.12
C VAL A 9 -54.76 -2.73 15.50
N ASN A 10 -54.35 -1.50 15.78
CA ASN A 10 -54.75 -0.80 17.00
C ASN A 10 -56.06 -0.02 16.77
N THR A 11 -57.04 -0.30 17.57
CA THR A 11 -58.37 0.30 17.39
C THR A 11 -59.03 0.55 18.74
N ASN A 12 -59.82 1.60 18.82
CA ASN A 12 -60.76 1.86 19.93
C ASN A 12 -62.21 1.55 19.57
N LEU A 13 -62.44 0.97 18.38
CA LEU A 13 -63.74 0.56 17.89
C LEU A 13 -63.79 -0.96 17.69
N ASN A 14 -64.99 -1.52 17.77
CA ASN A 14 -65.18 -2.92 17.38
C ASN A 14 -65.18 -3.00 15.83
N LEU A 15 -64.05 -3.51 15.26
CA LEU A 15 -63.94 -3.78 13.81
C LEU A 15 -64.68 -5.07 13.49
N ASP A 16 -65.96 -5.02 13.23
CA ASP A 16 -66.86 -6.14 12.92
C ASP A 16 -67.35 -6.13 11.46
N VAL A 17 -67.01 -5.12 10.69
CA VAL A 17 -67.30 -5.04 9.25
C VAL A 17 -65.99 -4.96 8.49
N ILE A 18 -65.52 -6.06 7.97
CA ILE A 18 -64.33 -6.17 7.16
C ILE A 18 -64.76 -6.50 5.73
N THR A 19 -64.57 -5.56 4.81
CA THR A 19 -65.01 -5.71 3.43
C THR A 19 -63.80 -5.95 2.52
N VAL A 20 -63.72 -7.14 1.92
CA VAL A 20 -62.81 -7.45 0.83
C VAL A 20 -63.57 -7.23 -0.47
N PRO A 21 -63.08 -6.44 -1.43
CA PRO A 21 -63.76 -6.22 -2.71
C PRO A 21 -63.87 -7.56 -3.50
N ASP A 22 -64.97 -7.75 -4.21
CA ASP A 22 -65.22 -8.93 -5.06
C ASP A 22 -64.15 -9.07 -6.16
N THR A 23 -63.49 -7.97 -6.55
CA THR A 23 -62.36 -7.96 -7.49
C THR A 23 -61.06 -8.60 -6.90
N CYS A 24 -61.05 -8.83 -5.58
CA CYS A 24 -59.95 -9.41 -4.84
C CYS A 24 -60.28 -10.86 -4.42
N ASP A 25 -60.71 -11.72 -5.34
CA ASP A 25 -61.07 -13.12 -5.12
C ASP A 25 -59.98 -14.01 -4.50
N TRP A 26 -58.77 -13.50 -4.55
CA TRP A 26 -57.57 -14.12 -3.99
C TRP A 26 -57.29 -13.77 -2.50
N VAL A 27 -58.06 -12.87 -1.91
CA VAL A 27 -58.00 -12.49 -0.50
C VAL A 27 -59.29 -12.90 0.19
N ARG A 28 -59.19 -13.66 1.25
CA ARG A 28 -60.31 -14.04 2.09
C ARG A 28 -60.04 -13.65 3.53
N PHE A 29 -60.95 -12.85 4.12
CA PHE A 29 -60.89 -12.58 5.55
C PHE A 29 -61.37 -13.77 6.34
N ASN A 30 -60.61 -14.20 7.35
CA ASN A 30 -60.96 -15.27 8.25
C ASN A 30 -61.64 -14.68 9.48
N GLU A 31 -62.96 -14.78 9.53
CA GLU A 31 -63.72 -14.36 10.71
C GLU A 31 -63.24 -15.15 11.93
N PRO A 32 -62.88 -14.45 13.04
CA PRO A 32 -62.57 -15.17 14.28
C PRO A 32 -63.87 -15.87 14.77
N GLU A 33 -63.76 -17.14 15.21
CA GLU A 33 -64.88 -17.86 15.84
C GLU A 33 -65.46 -17.01 16.97
N GLN A 34 -66.68 -16.61 16.86
CA GLN A 34 -67.36 -15.82 17.90
C GLN A 34 -67.52 -16.71 19.15
N PRO A 35 -67.03 -16.29 20.31
CA PRO A 35 -67.41 -16.93 21.54
C PRO A 35 -68.90 -16.72 21.74
N LYS A 36 -69.70 -17.78 21.93
CA LYS A 36 -71.15 -17.76 22.19
C LYS A 36 -71.50 -16.68 23.19
N ALA A 37 -72.35 -15.73 22.74
CA ALA A 37 -72.74 -14.53 23.43
C ALA A 37 -73.20 -14.76 24.86
N LYS A 38 -72.52 -14.10 25.83
CA LYS A 38 -73.16 -13.69 27.09
C LYS A 38 -73.79 -12.31 26.87
N LYS A 39 -75.13 -12.21 27.10
CA LYS A 39 -75.92 -10.98 27.00
C LYS A 39 -75.40 -9.92 27.96
N SER A 40 -75.43 -8.68 27.47
CA SER A 40 -75.46 -7.38 28.13
C SER A 40 -74.21 -6.95 28.93
N GLN A 41 -73.59 -5.87 28.42
CA GLN A 41 -73.52 -4.61 29.19
C GLN A 41 -73.16 -3.48 28.19
N GLN A 42 -73.79 -2.30 28.39
CA GLN A 42 -73.52 -1.07 27.64
C GLN A 42 -72.03 -0.84 27.54
N ALA A 43 -71.56 -0.66 26.31
CA ALA A 43 -70.16 -0.35 26.06
C ALA A 43 -69.88 1.14 26.49
N GLU A 44 -69.28 1.29 27.64
CA GLU A 44 -68.56 2.52 27.96
C GLU A 44 -67.49 2.74 26.88
N ARG A 45 -67.40 3.94 26.36
CA ARG A 45 -66.38 4.39 25.42
C ARG A 45 -65.03 4.14 26.05
N ALA A 46 -64.31 3.10 25.67
CA ALA A 46 -62.97 2.87 26.10
C ALA A 46 -62.03 3.90 25.46
N GLU A 47 -61.46 4.77 26.25
CA GLU A 47 -60.41 5.72 25.83
C GLU A 47 -59.09 5.03 25.40
N ASN A 48 -58.98 3.74 25.63
CA ASN A 48 -57.76 2.97 25.32
C ASN A 48 -57.89 2.17 24.01
N THR A 49 -56.91 2.31 23.11
CA THR A 49 -56.77 1.48 21.92
C THR A 49 -56.44 0.03 22.30
N VAL A 50 -57.15 -0.92 21.67
CA VAL A 50 -56.94 -2.36 21.83
C VAL A 50 -56.29 -2.91 20.56
N LYS A 51 -55.33 -3.76 20.72
CA LYS A 51 -54.67 -4.45 19.63
C LYS A 51 -55.55 -5.64 19.17
N LYS A 52 -55.96 -5.62 17.90
CA LYS A 52 -56.79 -6.66 17.28
C LYS A 52 -55.99 -7.29 16.11
N ASN A 53 -55.95 -8.61 16.02
CA ASN A 53 -55.29 -9.29 14.91
C ASN A 53 -56.36 -9.63 13.85
N LEU A 54 -56.13 -9.15 12.63
CA LEU A 54 -56.94 -9.52 11.46
C LEU A 54 -56.18 -10.57 10.66
N THR A 55 -56.82 -11.72 10.40
CA THR A 55 -56.20 -12.84 9.67
C THR A 55 -56.87 -13.01 8.32
N PHE A 56 -56.06 -13.10 7.29
CA PHE A 56 -56.50 -13.32 5.92
C PHE A 56 -55.87 -14.56 5.36
N THR A 57 -56.59 -15.29 4.53
CA THR A 57 -56.06 -16.34 3.67
C THR A 57 -55.86 -15.76 2.28
N LEU A 58 -54.65 -15.90 1.75
CA LEU A 58 -54.27 -15.44 0.42
C LEU A 58 -54.07 -16.61 -0.52
N ASN A 59 -54.71 -16.61 -1.67
CA ASN A 59 -54.39 -17.53 -2.73
C ASN A 59 -53.06 -17.14 -3.40
N GLN A 60 -52.33 -18.12 -3.92
CA GLN A 60 -51.04 -17.86 -4.60
C GLN A 60 -51.27 -16.90 -5.80
N ASN A 61 -50.42 -15.90 -5.95
CA ASN A 61 -50.36 -15.10 -7.16
C ASN A 61 -49.70 -15.92 -8.27
N THR A 62 -50.45 -16.30 -9.27
CA THR A 62 -49.95 -17.05 -10.44
C THR A 62 -49.58 -16.14 -11.61
N ASP A 63 -49.86 -14.84 -11.48
CA ASP A 63 -49.53 -13.84 -12.50
C ASP A 63 -48.10 -13.39 -12.37
N THR A 64 -47.56 -12.77 -13.41
CA THR A 64 -46.22 -12.19 -13.46
C THR A 64 -46.15 -10.77 -12.90
N ILE A 65 -47.28 -10.20 -12.48
CA ILE A 65 -47.41 -8.84 -11.97
C ILE A 65 -47.81 -8.83 -10.49
N VAL A 66 -47.40 -7.76 -9.79
CA VAL A 66 -47.87 -7.46 -8.43
C VAL A 66 -49.36 -7.17 -8.44
N ARG A 67 -50.11 -7.75 -7.50
CA ARG A 67 -51.52 -7.46 -7.33
C ARG A 67 -51.80 -6.85 -5.96
N TYR A 68 -52.83 -6.01 -5.92
CA TYR A 68 -53.21 -5.24 -4.75
C TYR A 68 -54.67 -5.49 -4.40
N CYS A 69 -54.97 -5.52 -3.10
CA CYS A 69 -56.31 -5.56 -2.58
C CYS A 69 -56.48 -4.50 -1.48
N THR A 70 -57.44 -3.60 -1.68
CA THR A 70 -57.75 -2.58 -0.66
C THR A 70 -58.94 -3.09 0.18
N VAL A 71 -58.68 -3.50 1.39
CA VAL A 71 -59.66 -3.98 2.36
C VAL A 71 -60.19 -2.80 3.17
N THR A 72 -61.51 -2.68 3.31
CA THR A 72 -62.15 -1.66 4.13
C THR A 72 -62.44 -2.22 5.52
N LEU A 73 -62.06 -1.43 6.54
CA LEU A 73 -62.25 -1.78 7.96
C LEU A 73 -63.26 -0.78 8.56
N GLN A 74 -64.40 -1.26 9.08
CA GLN A 74 -65.43 -0.45 9.68
C GLN A 74 -66.00 -1.08 10.95
N SER A 75 -66.69 -0.26 11.73
CA SER A 75 -67.48 -0.73 12.86
C SER A 75 -68.96 -0.56 12.57
N SER A 76 -69.78 -1.56 12.84
CA SER A 76 -71.23 -1.47 12.74
C SER A 76 -71.84 -0.45 13.68
N GLN A 77 -71.08 -0.02 14.71
CA GLN A 77 -71.47 0.99 15.66
C GLN A 77 -71.19 2.43 15.16
N ASN A 78 -70.29 2.60 14.18
CA ASN A 78 -69.94 3.90 13.62
C ASN A 78 -69.43 3.75 12.17
N TYR A 79 -70.33 3.77 11.22
CA TYR A 79 -70.01 3.66 9.77
C TYR A 79 -69.24 4.85 9.20
N ASN A 80 -69.16 5.99 9.93
CA ASN A 80 -68.40 7.14 9.47
C ASN A 80 -66.89 6.99 9.70
N CYS A 81 -66.47 6.04 10.54
CA CYS A 81 -65.08 5.71 10.75
C CYS A 81 -64.66 4.57 9.83
N VAL A 82 -63.93 4.89 8.79
CA VAL A 82 -63.44 3.96 7.78
C VAL A 82 -61.93 3.91 7.84
N GLY A 83 -61.37 2.74 8.09
CA GLY A 83 -59.97 2.43 7.90
C GLY A 83 -59.74 1.66 6.61
N THR A 84 -58.61 1.76 6.02
CA THR A 84 -58.20 0.98 4.84
C THR A 84 -56.92 0.22 5.09
N LEU A 85 -56.88 -1.02 4.59
CA LEU A 85 -55.70 -1.89 4.61
C LEU A 85 -55.40 -2.31 3.17
N ILE A 86 -54.18 -2.03 2.70
CA ILE A 86 -53.75 -2.45 1.38
C ILE A 86 -52.90 -3.74 1.53
N ILE A 87 -53.41 -4.83 0.98
CA ILE A 87 -52.68 -6.08 0.87
C ILE A 87 -52.06 -6.12 -0.52
N MET A 88 -50.71 -6.17 -0.54
CA MET A 88 -49.95 -6.32 -1.76
C MET A 88 -49.39 -7.75 -1.82
N GLN A 89 -49.55 -8.41 -2.95
CA GLN A 89 -48.98 -9.73 -3.17
C GLN A 89 -48.07 -9.73 -4.41
N GLN A 90 -46.83 -10.15 -4.18
CA GLN A 90 -45.85 -10.31 -5.23
C GLN A 90 -46.28 -11.42 -6.23
N PRO A 91 -45.81 -11.38 -7.48
CA PRO A 91 -45.98 -12.45 -8.43
C PRO A 91 -45.35 -13.77 -7.96
N ARG A 92 -45.72 -14.87 -8.60
CA ARG A 92 -45.11 -16.17 -8.37
C ARG A 92 -43.62 -16.11 -8.73
N GLY A 93 -42.78 -16.55 -7.80
CA GLY A 93 -41.35 -16.66 -8.00
C GLY A 93 -40.55 -15.36 -7.77
N TYR A 94 -39.26 -15.47 -7.89
CA TYR A 94 -38.34 -14.35 -7.80
C TYR A 94 -38.01 -13.83 -9.21
N ILE A 95 -38.12 -12.53 -9.39
CA ILE A 95 -37.84 -11.85 -10.67
C ILE A 95 -36.71 -10.89 -10.44
N VAL A 96 -35.73 -10.90 -11.33
CA VAL A 96 -34.71 -9.86 -11.46
C VAL A 96 -35.00 -9.04 -12.70
N ASP A 97 -34.89 -7.71 -12.59
CA ASP A 97 -35.17 -6.78 -13.68
C ASP A 97 -34.17 -5.61 -13.65
N ILE A 98 -33.78 -5.16 -14.83
CA ILE A 98 -32.85 -4.05 -14.99
C ILE A 98 -33.37 -3.08 -16.07
N ASP A 99 -33.14 -1.80 -15.86
CA ASP A 99 -33.37 -0.80 -16.89
C ASP A 99 -32.45 -1.07 -18.10
N GLU A 100 -33.02 -1.09 -19.31
CA GLU A 100 -32.29 -1.37 -20.55
C GLU A 100 -31.05 -0.45 -20.71
N SER A 101 -31.15 0.81 -20.28
CA SER A 101 -30.03 1.76 -20.31
C SER A 101 -28.88 1.43 -19.36
N LYS A 102 -29.05 0.44 -18.47
CA LYS A 102 -28.06 -0.03 -17.50
C LYS A 102 -27.48 -1.41 -17.82
N LYS A 103 -27.74 -1.92 -19.02
CA LYS A 103 -27.19 -3.21 -19.48
C LYS A 103 -25.83 -3.10 -20.14
N GLU A 104 -25.39 -1.91 -20.51
CA GLU A 104 -24.13 -1.68 -21.19
C GLU A 104 -23.23 -0.71 -20.42
N TYR A 105 -21.98 -1.08 -20.21
CA TYR A 105 -20.97 -0.28 -19.57
C TYR A 105 -19.75 -0.14 -20.48
N GLN A 106 -19.35 1.11 -20.70
CA GLN A 106 -18.10 1.46 -21.37
C GLN A 106 -17.08 1.84 -20.30
N VAL A 107 -15.97 1.13 -20.25
CA VAL A 107 -14.94 1.25 -19.23
C VAL A 107 -13.62 1.61 -19.90
N LYS A 108 -12.87 2.54 -19.29
CA LYS A 108 -11.55 2.94 -19.79
C LYS A 108 -10.53 1.82 -19.65
N ALA A 109 -9.49 1.88 -20.45
CA ALA A 109 -8.37 0.93 -20.36
C ALA A 109 -7.72 0.89 -18.97
N THR A 110 -7.71 2.00 -18.23
CA THR A 110 -7.18 2.08 -16.84
C THR A 110 -7.94 1.26 -15.81
N GLY A 111 -9.12 0.75 -16.18
CA GLY A 111 -10.03 0.08 -15.26
C GLY A 111 -10.75 1.04 -14.32
N GLU A 112 -11.83 0.58 -13.75
CA GLU A 112 -12.63 1.30 -12.75
C GLU A 112 -13.56 0.34 -12.00
N THR A 113 -14.26 0.87 -11.00
CA THR A 113 -15.33 0.13 -10.33
C THR A 113 -16.66 0.52 -10.97
N ILE A 114 -17.41 -0.48 -11.46
CA ILE A 114 -18.78 -0.30 -11.91
C ILE A 114 -19.77 -0.80 -10.85
N THR A 115 -20.94 -0.15 -10.75
CA THR A 115 -22.02 -0.60 -9.90
C THR A 115 -23.26 -0.79 -10.78
N ILE A 116 -23.82 -1.99 -10.78
CA ILE A 116 -24.97 -2.39 -11.58
C ILE A 116 -26.21 -2.35 -10.69
N PRO A 117 -27.09 -1.33 -10.83
CA PRO A 117 -28.35 -1.26 -10.11
C PRO A 117 -29.42 -2.10 -10.84
N PHE A 118 -30.17 -2.87 -10.08
CA PHE A 118 -31.27 -3.68 -10.59
C PHE A 118 -32.38 -3.83 -9.56
N LYS A 119 -33.52 -4.38 -9.95
CA LYS A 119 -34.65 -4.66 -9.07
C LYS A 119 -34.77 -6.16 -8.85
N VAL A 120 -35.12 -6.53 -7.62
CA VAL A 120 -35.44 -7.89 -7.26
C VAL A 120 -36.63 -7.90 -6.33
N ASN A 121 -37.58 -8.79 -6.55
CA ASN A 121 -38.81 -8.91 -5.76
C ASN A 121 -38.73 -9.94 -4.62
N GLY A 122 -37.54 -10.34 -4.22
CA GLY A 122 -37.30 -11.39 -3.23
C GLY A 122 -36.28 -11.02 -2.15
N PRO A 123 -35.97 -11.96 -1.25
CA PRO A 123 -34.93 -11.81 -0.23
C PRO A 123 -33.52 -11.72 -0.86
N ALA A 124 -32.51 -11.55 -0.02
CA ALA A 124 -31.12 -11.34 -0.46
C ALA A 124 -30.53 -12.50 -1.29
N ASP A 125 -31.07 -13.71 -1.16
CA ASP A 125 -30.69 -14.92 -1.88
C ASP A 125 -31.61 -15.22 -3.08
N ALA A 126 -32.49 -14.28 -3.45
CA ALA A 126 -33.42 -14.43 -4.56
C ALA A 126 -32.76 -14.37 -5.95
N TYR A 127 -31.47 -14.09 -6.02
CA TYR A 127 -30.71 -14.05 -7.26
C TYR A 127 -29.27 -14.51 -7.06
N THR A 128 -28.66 -14.88 -8.18
CA THR A 128 -27.23 -15.13 -8.32
C THR A 128 -26.71 -14.35 -9.53
N TYR A 129 -25.39 -14.17 -9.60
CA TYR A 129 -24.76 -13.67 -10.82
C TYR A 129 -23.56 -14.53 -11.20
N GLU A 130 -23.23 -14.51 -12.47
CA GLU A 130 -22.07 -15.21 -13.03
C GLU A 130 -21.34 -14.29 -14.00
N VAL A 131 -20.03 -14.15 -13.79
CA VAL A 131 -19.15 -13.51 -14.76
C VAL A 131 -18.72 -14.56 -15.78
N GLU A 132 -18.81 -14.22 -17.06
CA GLU A 132 -18.39 -15.09 -18.15
C GLU A 132 -16.93 -15.57 -17.93
N ALA A 133 -16.65 -16.83 -18.27
CA ALA A 133 -15.35 -17.46 -17.99
C ALA A 133 -14.16 -16.67 -18.58
N SER A 134 -14.30 -16.13 -19.78
CA SER A 134 -13.30 -15.32 -20.48
C SER A 134 -13.03 -13.95 -19.80
N ALA A 135 -13.95 -13.50 -18.93
CA ALA A 135 -13.87 -12.19 -18.28
C ALA A 135 -13.52 -12.25 -16.79
N ARG A 136 -13.46 -13.43 -16.18
CA ARG A 136 -13.23 -13.60 -14.73
C ARG A 136 -11.90 -13.07 -14.23
N GLU A 137 -10.89 -13.00 -15.07
CA GLU A 137 -9.58 -12.47 -14.70
C GLU A 137 -9.58 -10.95 -14.53
N TRP A 138 -10.51 -10.24 -15.18
CA TRP A 138 -10.52 -8.79 -15.20
C TRP A 138 -11.82 -8.14 -14.72
N ILE A 139 -12.89 -8.92 -14.52
CA ILE A 139 -14.13 -8.49 -13.85
C ILE A 139 -14.24 -9.25 -12.53
N THR A 140 -13.99 -8.56 -11.41
CA THR A 140 -14.03 -9.15 -10.08
C THR A 140 -15.12 -8.52 -9.22
N PRO A 141 -15.99 -9.35 -8.57
CA PRO A 141 -17.04 -8.82 -7.72
C PRO A 141 -16.47 -8.20 -6.45
N LEU A 142 -17.10 -7.10 -6.00
CA LEU A 142 -16.91 -6.53 -4.67
C LEU A 142 -17.95 -7.10 -3.70
N PRO A 143 -17.62 -7.31 -2.41
CA PRO A 143 -18.59 -7.69 -1.40
C PRO A 143 -19.69 -6.64 -1.29
N ALA A 144 -20.95 -7.04 -1.53
CA ALA A 144 -22.09 -6.12 -1.53
C ALA A 144 -22.76 -6.03 -0.16
N THR A 145 -23.26 -4.81 0.16
CA THR A 145 -24.27 -4.58 1.20
C THR A 145 -25.65 -4.70 0.56
N ARG A 146 -26.42 -5.74 0.93
CA ARG A 146 -27.72 -6.05 0.32
C ARG A 146 -28.88 -5.38 1.07
N GLY A 147 -29.72 -4.61 0.34
CA GLY A 147 -30.96 -4.03 0.84
C GLY A 147 -32.19 -4.55 0.07
N MET A 148 -33.35 -4.58 0.73
CA MET A 148 -34.61 -5.01 0.08
C MET A 148 -35.14 -3.92 -0.87
N ARG A 149 -35.45 -4.24 -2.11
CA ARG A 149 -36.15 -3.57 -3.22
C ARG A 149 -35.28 -3.01 -4.34
N ASP A 150 -34.27 -2.19 -4.05
CA ASP A 150 -33.28 -1.78 -5.03
C ASP A 150 -31.98 -2.51 -4.68
N ALA A 151 -31.60 -3.46 -5.51
CA ALA A 151 -30.37 -4.21 -5.36
C ALA A 151 -29.28 -3.60 -6.23
N SER A 152 -28.03 -3.72 -5.80
CA SER A 152 -26.89 -3.38 -6.63
C SER A 152 -25.72 -4.29 -6.34
N GLU A 153 -24.98 -4.66 -7.37
CA GLU A 153 -23.71 -5.38 -7.26
C GLU A 153 -22.60 -4.55 -7.87
N SER A 154 -21.44 -4.57 -7.24
CA SER A 154 -20.29 -3.81 -7.71
C SER A 154 -19.18 -4.75 -8.16
N PHE A 155 -18.50 -4.37 -9.23
CA PHE A 155 -17.41 -5.13 -9.82
C PHE A 155 -16.22 -4.22 -10.07
N ILE A 156 -15.04 -4.70 -9.74
CA ILE A 156 -13.78 -4.07 -10.11
C ILE A 156 -13.42 -4.55 -11.51
N ILE A 157 -13.25 -3.62 -12.42
CA ILE A 157 -12.74 -3.87 -13.76
C ILE A 157 -11.23 -3.57 -13.73
N GLN A 158 -10.43 -4.61 -13.87
CA GLN A 158 -8.97 -4.51 -13.87
C GLN A 158 -8.48 -3.76 -15.11
N PRO A 159 -7.32 -3.08 -15.05
CA PRO A 159 -6.75 -2.42 -16.22
C PRO A 159 -6.61 -3.37 -17.42
N ASN A 160 -6.93 -2.87 -18.61
CA ASN A 160 -6.62 -3.55 -19.86
C ASN A 160 -5.17 -3.22 -20.25
N THR A 161 -4.34 -4.24 -20.36
CA THR A 161 -2.91 -4.10 -20.69
C THR A 161 -2.60 -4.52 -22.13
N ILE A 162 -3.63 -4.88 -22.93
CA ILE A 162 -3.48 -5.27 -24.33
C ILE A 162 -4.06 -4.20 -25.25
N GLU A 163 -3.54 -4.15 -26.48
CA GLU A 163 -3.92 -3.16 -27.50
C GLU A 163 -5.21 -3.52 -28.25
N GLU A 164 -6.03 -4.38 -27.66
CA GLU A 164 -7.32 -4.79 -28.18
C GLU A 164 -8.42 -4.44 -27.16
N GLU A 165 -9.58 -4.05 -27.67
CA GLU A 165 -10.80 -3.91 -26.88
C GLU A 165 -11.22 -5.30 -26.37
N ARG A 166 -11.71 -5.36 -25.15
CA ARG A 166 -12.25 -6.62 -24.62
C ARG A 166 -13.67 -6.44 -24.12
N VAL A 167 -14.46 -7.47 -24.32
CA VAL A 167 -15.87 -7.50 -23.95
C VAL A 167 -16.08 -8.68 -22.98
N GLY A 168 -16.86 -8.45 -21.95
CA GLY A 168 -17.25 -9.47 -20.98
C GLY A 168 -18.70 -9.30 -20.58
N HIS A 169 -19.29 -10.39 -20.11
CA HIS A 169 -20.69 -10.46 -19.77
C HIS A 169 -20.87 -10.89 -18.31
N ILE A 170 -21.82 -10.26 -17.63
CA ILE A 170 -22.26 -10.59 -16.30
C ILE A 170 -23.74 -10.95 -16.37
N THR A 171 -24.07 -12.19 -16.11
CA THR A 171 -25.46 -12.66 -16.15
C THR A 171 -26.02 -12.75 -14.74
N PHE A 172 -27.11 -12.07 -14.48
CA PHE A 172 -27.89 -12.14 -13.26
C PHE A 172 -29.09 -13.05 -13.48
N ARG A 173 -29.30 -13.98 -12.58
CA ARG A 173 -30.37 -14.98 -12.66
C ARG A 173 -31.16 -15.02 -11.36
N SER A 174 -32.47 -15.02 -11.45
CA SER A 174 -33.33 -15.27 -10.29
C SER A 174 -33.17 -16.73 -9.81
N THR A 175 -33.28 -16.94 -8.50
CA THR A 175 -33.26 -18.28 -7.90
C THR A 175 -34.62 -18.95 -7.90
N ASP A 176 -35.56 -18.50 -8.76
CA ASP A 176 -36.84 -19.15 -8.89
C ASP A 176 -36.69 -20.60 -9.32
N PRO A 177 -37.26 -21.58 -8.58
CA PRO A 177 -37.08 -22.99 -8.88
C PRO A 177 -37.92 -23.49 -10.07
N ILE A 178 -38.86 -22.68 -10.58
CA ILE A 178 -39.84 -23.09 -11.60
C ILE A 178 -39.58 -22.36 -12.91
N GLU A 179 -39.47 -21.04 -12.88
CA GLU A 179 -39.25 -20.18 -14.05
C GLU A 179 -38.24 -19.11 -13.73
N PRO A 180 -36.94 -19.44 -13.64
CA PRO A 180 -35.93 -18.42 -13.42
C PRO A 180 -35.86 -17.48 -14.62
N ASN A 181 -35.85 -16.18 -14.35
CA ASN A 181 -35.56 -15.18 -15.36
C ASN A 181 -34.13 -14.66 -15.20
N GLU A 182 -33.59 -14.13 -16.26
CA GLU A 182 -32.23 -13.60 -16.27
C GLU A 182 -32.13 -12.36 -17.13
N PHE A 183 -31.10 -11.55 -16.85
CA PHE A 183 -30.62 -10.50 -17.74
C PHE A 183 -29.09 -10.52 -17.76
N THR A 184 -28.53 -10.02 -18.84
CA THR A 184 -27.08 -9.93 -19.02
C THR A 184 -26.66 -8.49 -19.18
N VAL A 185 -25.59 -8.12 -18.49
CA VAL A 185 -24.91 -6.84 -18.61
C VAL A 185 -23.65 -7.04 -19.41
N THR A 186 -23.42 -6.20 -20.40
CA THR A 186 -22.22 -6.19 -21.22
C THR A 186 -21.27 -5.12 -20.69
N VAL A 187 -20.02 -5.50 -20.47
CA VAL A 187 -18.93 -4.60 -20.12
C VAL A 187 -17.93 -4.58 -21.28
N THR A 188 -17.82 -3.45 -21.94
CA THR A 188 -16.84 -3.21 -23.00
C THR A 188 -15.74 -2.34 -22.44
N GLN A 189 -14.50 -2.82 -22.47
CA GLN A 189 -13.36 -2.06 -22.00
C GLN A 189 -12.45 -1.67 -23.15
N GLU A 190 -12.15 -0.38 -23.20
CA GLU A 190 -11.27 0.20 -24.21
C GLU A 190 -9.92 -0.53 -24.27
N LYS A 191 -9.32 -0.58 -25.46
CA LYS A 191 -7.97 -1.08 -25.64
C LYS A 191 -6.96 -0.21 -24.90
N PHE A 192 -5.88 -0.80 -24.42
CA PHE A 192 -4.73 -0.06 -23.96
C PHE A 192 -4.06 0.66 -25.14
N VAL A 193 -3.85 1.95 -25.00
CA VAL A 193 -3.05 2.74 -25.94
C VAL A 193 -1.75 3.08 -25.22
N PRO A 194 -0.62 2.46 -25.62
CA PRO A 194 0.67 2.78 -25.02
C PRO A 194 0.98 4.25 -25.24
N VAL A 195 1.26 4.96 -24.15
CA VAL A 195 1.76 6.33 -24.19
C VAL A 195 3.22 6.28 -23.76
N PRO A 196 4.16 6.82 -24.54
CA PRO A 196 5.55 6.90 -24.14
C PRO A 196 5.66 7.56 -22.76
N PRO A 197 6.48 7.03 -21.86
CA PRO A 197 6.64 7.62 -20.54
C PRO A 197 7.33 8.98 -20.63
N GLU A 198 6.99 9.88 -19.71
CA GLU A 198 7.72 11.14 -19.57
C GLU A 198 9.15 10.88 -19.07
N GLY A 199 10.12 11.60 -19.63
CA GLY A 199 11.50 11.60 -19.17
C GLY A 199 11.66 12.37 -17.85
N VAL A 200 12.71 12.05 -17.10
CA VAL A 200 13.11 12.82 -15.92
C VAL A 200 13.48 14.26 -16.30
N LYS A 201 13.42 15.17 -15.34
CA LYS A 201 13.64 16.61 -15.58
C LYS A 201 14.91 17.10 -14.87
N ASN A 202 15.51 18.17 -15.42
CA ASN A 202 16.59 18.93 -14.81
C ASN A 202 17.75 18.04 -14.28
N PRO A 203 18.30 17.12 -15.11
CA PRO A 203 19.39 16.29 -14.64
C PRO A 203 20.65 17.12 -14.38
N THR A 204 21.34 16.79 -13.32
CA THR A 204 22.62 17.39 -12.93
C THR A 204 23.64 16.31 -12.68
N ALA A 205 24.93 16.62 -12.96
CA ALA A 205 26.05 15.73 -12.67
C ALA A 205 27.03 16.44 -11.73
N THR A 206 27.40 15.79 -10.64
CA THR A 206 28.37 16.30 -9.67
C THR A 206 29.55 15.34 -9.60
N PRO A 207 30.80 15.84 -9.74
CA PRO A 207 32.00 15.00 -9.69
C PRO A 207 32.26 14.46 -8.29
N GLY A 208 32.90 13.28 -8.25
CA GLY A 208 33.46 12.69 -7.05
C GLY A 208 34.66 11.81 -7.38
N ALA A 209 35.44 11.42 -6.37
CA ALA A 209 36.64 10.62 -6.54
C ALA A 209 36.30 9.18 -6.99
N GLY A 210 36.38 8.92 -8.29
CA GLY A 210 36.05 7.64 -8.91
C GLY A 210 34.56 7.40 -9.18
N PHE A 211 33.75 8.45 -9.12
CA PHE A 211 32.30 8.39 -9.45
C PHE A 211 31.77 9.72 -9.96
N ILE A 212 30.60 9.65 -10.61
CA ILE A 212 29.78 10.84 -10.95
C ILE A 212 28.40 10.64 -10.32
N LYS A 213 27.98 11.62 -9.50
CA LYS A 213 26.64 11.65 -8.89
C LYS A 213 25.67 12.34 -9.85
N LEU A 214 24.67 11.61 -10.29
CA LEU A 214 23.55 12.12 -11.07
C LEU A 214 22.37 12.41 -10.16
N LYS A 215 21.74 13.58 -10.34
CA LYS A 215 20.46 13.93 -9.68
C LYS A 215 19.50 14.45 -10.73
N TRP A 216 18.22 14.22 -10.52
CA TRP A 216 17.14 14.72 -11.39
C TRP A 216 15.86 14.92 -10.61
N GLU A 217 14.92 15.59 -11.24
CA GLU A 217 13.55 15.73 -10.77
C GLU A 217 12.64 14.75 -11.48
N MET A 218 11.63 14.26 -10.76
CA MET A 218 10.62 13.38 -11.36
C MET A 218 9.65 14.20 -12.20
N PRO A 219 9.12 13.64 -13.32
CA PRO A 219 8.03 14.28 -14.04
C PRO A 219 6.77 14.32 -13.19
N VAL A 220 5.80 15.17 -13.58
CA VAL A 220 4.50 15.25 -12.89
C VAL A 220 3.75 13.93 -12.96
N ASN A 221 3.80 13.27 -14.12
CA ASN A 221 3.25 11.94 -14.35
C ASN A 221 4.36 10.89 -14.33
N VAL A 222 4.47 10.13 -13.25
CA VAL A 222 5.37 8.97 -13.19
C VAL A 222 4.65 7.75 -13.75
N ASN A 223 4.68 7.60 -15.08
CA ASN A 223 4.05 6.51 -15.83
C ASN A 223 5.07 5.48 -16.34
N PHE A 224 6.21 5.36 -15.68
CA PHE A 224 7.26 4.38 -15.96
C PHE A 224 7.51 3.48 -14.75
N THR A 225 8.06 2.29 -15.02
CA THR A 225 8.35 1.26 -14.01
C THR A 225 9.82 1.16 -13.68
N LYS A 226 10.69 1.62 -14.59
CA LYS A 226 12.15 1.62 -14.42
C LYS A 226 12.81 2.69 -15.26
N MET A 227 14.08 2.96 -14.96
CA MET A 227 14.94 3.87 -15.72
C MET A 227 16.24 3.17 -16.10
N LYS A 228 16.93 3.70 -17.10
CA LYS A 228 18.31 3.33 -17.42
C LYS A 228 19.16 4.59 -17.60
N VAL A 229 20.39 4.53 -17.06
CA VAL A 229 21.45 5.47 -17.36
C VAL A 229 22.36 4.83 -18.39
N ILE A 230 22.49 5.48 -19.54
CA ILE A 230 23.23 4.97 -20.71
C ILE A 230 24.37 5.96 -20.99
N TYR A 231 25.58 5.43 -21.16
CA TYR A 231 26.76 6.25 -21.51
C TYR A 231 27.83 5.40 -22.20
N HIS A 232 28.68 6.04 -22.98
CA HIS A 232 29.92 5.46 -23.46
C HIS A 232 31.02 5.70 -22.45
N ASP A 233 31.67 4.63 -21.95
CA ASP A 233 32.79 4.75 -21.04
C ASP A 233 34.06 5.09 -21.82
N PRO A 234 34.63 6.28 -21.65
CA PRO A 234 35.80 6.69 -22.43
C PRO A 234 37.08 5.92 -22.09
N VAL A 235 37.15 5.27 -20.91
CA VAL A 235 38.30 4.51 -20.46
C VAL A 235 38.27 3.06 -20.99
N THR A 236 37.17 2.35 -20.76
CA THR A 236 37.01 0.94 -21.20
C THR A 236 36.60 0.83 -22.66
N LYS A 237 36.13 1.91 -23.31
CA LYS A 237 35.58 1.97 -24.68
C LYS A 237 34.32 1.13 -24.85
N GLU A 238 33.57 0.92 -23.79
CA GLU A 238 32.35 0.15 -23.80
C GLU A 238 31.10 1.05 -23.62
N ASP A 239 30.01 0.67 -24.24
CA ASP A 239 28.71 1.26 -23.95
C ASP A 239 28.13 0.61 -22.69
N LYS A 240 27.74 1.41 -21.74
CA LYS A 240 27.21 0.98 -20.46
C LYS A 240 25.72 1.31 -20.36
N GLU A 241 24.96 0.34 -19.87
CA GLU A 241 23.55 0.52 -19.50
C GLU A 241 23.36 0.11 -18.04
N LEU A 242 23.03 1.07 -17.20
CA LEU A 242 22.82 0.86 -15.76
C LEU A 242 21.32 0.96 -15.46
N GLU A 243 20.71 -0.17 -15.06
CA GLU A 243 19.29 -0.22 -14.77
C GLU A 243 18.97 0.29 -13.36
N ILE A 244 17.91 1.08 -13.24
CA ILE A 244 17.35 1.59 -11.98
C ILE A 244 15.92 1.05 -11.89
N ALA A 245 15.73 0.01 -11.08
CA ALA A 245 14.45 -0.67 -10.92
C ALA A 245 13.44 0.12 -10.06
N ASP A 246 13.92 1.00 -9.18
CA ASP A 246 13.07 1.86 -8.37
C ASP A 246 12.74 3.14 -9.12
N ASN A 247 11.50 3.25 -9.60
CA ASN A 247 10.99 4.42 -10.34
C ASN A 247 10.82 5.68 -9.49
N THR A 248 11.13 5.65 -8.21
CA THR A 248 11.14 6.83 -7.32
C THR A 248 12.52 7.42 -7.13
N THR A 249 13.55 6.79 -7.70
CA THR A 249 14.95 7.20 -7.58
C THR A 249 15.21 8.56 -8.24
N THR A 250 15.74 9.51 -7.49
CA THR A 250 16.13 10.86 -7.97
C THR A 250 17.63 11.13 -7.87
N LEU A 251 18.40 10.17 -7.36
CA LEU A 251 19.84 10.22 -7.21
C LEU A 251 20.44 8.87 -7.59
N PHE A 252 21.46 8.87 -8.45
CA PHE A 252 22.18 7.69 -8.87
C PHE A 252 23.68 7.94 -8.93
N ILE A 253 24.48 6.98 -8.45
CA ILE A 253 25.94 7.05 -8.48
C ILE A 253 26.44 6.19 -9.61
N VAL A 254 27.10 6.81 -10.59
CA VAL A 254 27.82 6.11 -11.65
C VAL A 254 29.24 5.88 -11.16
N GLU A 255 29.51 4.63 -10.81
CA GLU A 255 30.81 4.17 -10.29
C GLU A 255 31.84 3.99 -11.40
N ASN A 256 33.11 3.87 -11.01
CA ASN A 256 34.24 3.61 -11.91
C ASN A 256 34.35 4.64 -13.06
N THR A 257 34.20 5.88 -12.72
CA THR A 257 34.49 7.01 -13.61
C THR A 257 35.81 7.66 -13.21
N PHE A 258 36.54 8.18 -14.19
CA PHE A 258 37.92 8.65 -13.99
C PHE A 258 38.13 10.03 -14.58
N LYS A 259 38.94 10.85 -13.92
CA LYS A 259 39.26 12.21 -14.38
C LYS A 259 39.95 12.18 -15.75
N CYS A 260 40.87 11.25 -15.98
CA CYS A 260 41.58 11.10 -17.26
C CYS A 260 40.67 10.64 -18.42
N GLY A 261 39.46 10.12 -18.12
CA GLY A 261 38.43 9.82 -19.12
C GLY A 261 37.81 11.07 -19.74
N GLY A 262 37.97 12.24 -19.11
CA GLY A 262 37.42 13.49 -19.59
C GLY A 262 35.93 13.65 -19.25
N GLU A 263 35.17 14.16 -20.22
CA GLU A 263 33.74 14.38 -20.07
C GLU A 263 32.93 13.15 -20.41
N TYR A 264 32.03 12.75 -19.54
CA TYR A 264 31.04 11.68 -19.72
C TYR A 264 29.71 12.32 -20.10
N GLU A 265 29.02 11.76 -21.10
CA GLU A 265 27.67 12.15 -21.50
C GLU A 265 26.68 11.03 -21.11
N PHE A 266 25.75 11.33 -20.24
CA PHE A 266 24.76 10.38 -19.76
C PHE A 266 23.42 10.67 -20.38
N THR A 267 22.75 9.60 -20.85
CA THR A 267 21.37 9.62 -21.29
C THR A 267 20.52 8.86 -20.29
N ILE A 268 19.50 9.49 -19.72
CA ILE A 268 18.57 8.89 -18.77
C ILE A 268 17.27 8.60 -19.50
N LYS A 269 16.97 7.33 -19.71
CA LYS A 269 15.74 6.85 -20.33
C LYS A 269 14.78 6.26 -19.30
N THR A 270 13.50 6.54 -19.43
CA THR A 270 12.42 5.93 -18.63
C THR A 270 11.69 4.89 -19.48
N TYR A 271 11.19 3.82 -18.84
CA TYR A 271 10.53 2.69 -19.52
C TYR A 271 9.17 2.42 -18.86
N GLY A 272 8.11 2.49 -19.65
CA GLY A 272 6.76 2.18 -19.25
C GLY A 272 6.54 0.68 -18.99
N PRO A 273 5.36 0.29 -18.45
CA PRO A 273 5.06 -1.09 -18.10
C PRO A 273 5.08 -2.05 -19.28
N THR A 274 4.87 -1.57 -20.50
CA THR A 274 4.95 -2.37 -21.76
C THR A 274 6.36 -2.44 -22.33
N GLY A 275 7.35 -1.81 -21.68
CA GLY A 275 8.73 -1.70 -22.20
C GLY A 275 8.93 -0.53 -23.15
N MET A 276 7.89 0.26 -23.46
CA MET A 276 8.02 1.47 -24.27
C MET A 276 8.93 2.47 -23.56
N GLU A 277 9.88 3.03 -24.30
CA GLU A 277 10.82 4.02 -23.79
C GLU A 277 10.34 5.46 -24.04
N THR A 278 10.84 6.40 -23.23
CA THR A 278 10.59 7.83 -23.45
C THR A 278 11.06 8.30 -24.82
N GLU A 279 10.25 9.13 -25.49
CA GLU A 279 10.63 9.78 -26.75
C GLU A 279 11.63 10.92 -26.54
N GLN A 280 11.68 11.48 -25.34
CA GLN A 280 12.54 12.60 -25.00
C GLN A 280 13.39 12.25 -23.76
N PRO A 281 14.47 11.45 -23.93
CA PRO A 281 15.36 11.14 -22.83
C PRO A 281 16.06 12.40 -22.32
N ALA A 282 16.33 12.44 -21.03
CA ALA A 282 17.11 13.53 -20.45
C ALA A 282 18.61 13.26 -20.65
N THR A 283 19.39 14.30 -20.95
CA THR A 283 20.84 14.18 -21.10
C THR A 283 21.55 15.13 -20.15
N VAL A 284 22.72 14.69 -19.66
CA VAL A 284 23.59 15.51 -18.81
C VAL A 284 25.05 15.12 -19.03
N ARG A 285 25.94 16.12 -18.93
CA ARG A 285 27.37 15.92 -19.02
C ARG A 285 28.04 16.19 -17.69
N GLY A 286 29.10 15.46 -17.40
CA GLY A 286 29.88 15.62 -16.18
C GLY A 286 31.27 15.03 -16.29
N THR A 287 32.14 15.45 -15.39
CA THR A 287 33.50 14.94 -15.24
C THR A 287 33.64 14.25 -13.89
N SER A 288 34.59 13.34 -13.74
CA SER A 288 34.95 12.75 -12.46
C SER A 288 36.10 13.52 -11.82
N GLU A 289 36.25 13.40 -10.49
CA GLU A 289 37.49 13.73 -9.81
C GLU A 289 38.50 12.58 -9.95
N GLU A 290 39.75 12.82 -9.56
CA GLU A 290 40.81 11.80 -9.58
C GLU A 290 40.40 10.61 -8.70
N SER A 291 40.41 9.42 -9.29
CA SER A 291 40.03 8.19 -8.57
C SER A 291 41.20 7.72 -7.74
N VAL A 292 40.94 7.47 -6.45
CA VAL A 292 41.87 6.79 -5.51
C VAL A 292 41.20 5.57 -4.94
N ILE A 293 41.94 4.50 -4.67
CA ILE A 293 41.36 3.25 -4.12
C ILE A 293 40.58 3.52 -2.84
N LYS A 294 41.13 4.35 -1.95
CA LYS A 294 40.56 4.70 -0.64
C LYS A 294 40.21 6.19 -0.66
N ALA A 295 38.97 6.56 -1.03
CA ALA A 295 38.50 7.93 -1.12
C ALA A 295 37.85 8.35 0.19
N ARG A 296 38.45 9.30 0.92
CA ARG A 296 37.86 9.82 2.19
C ARG A 296 36.58 10.58 1.92
N ILE A 297 35.56 10.27 2.70
CA ILE A 297 34.28 10.98 2.68
C ILE A 297 34.34 12.08 3.72
N ALA A 298 33.99 13.31 3.33
CA ALA A 298 33.87 14.45 4.24
C ALA A 298 32.62 14.23 5.11
N LEU A 299 32.80 13.87 6.37
CA LEU A 299 31.74 13.72 7.35
C LEU A 299 31.54 15.01 8.11
N THR A 300 30.27 15.33 8.43
CA THR A 300 29.89 16.46 9.27
C THR A 300 29.02 15.97 10.42
N VAL A 301 28.96 16.72 11.52
CA VAL A 301 28.28 16.28 12.75
C VAL A 301 26.78 16.01 12.53
N ASP A 302 26.12 16.74 11.65
CA ASP A 302 24.71 16.59 11.31
C ASP A 302 24.38 15.30 10.54
N MET A 303 25.39 14.63 9.98
CA MET A 303 25.23 13.29 9.38
C MET A 303 25.08 12.19 10.43
N PHE A 304 25.49 12.44 11.69
CA PHE A 304 25.52 11.43 12.73
C PHE A 304 24.27 11.41 13.60
N SER A 305 23.91 10.20 14.01
CA SER A 305 23.03 9.95 15.14
C SER A 305 23.49 8.73 15.92
N ALA A 306 23.15 8.64 17.20
CA ALA A 306 23.51 7.56 18.08
C ALA A 306 22.37 7.24 19.04
N ASN A 307 22.31 5.98 19.53
CA ASN A 307 21.28 5.57 20.48
C ASN A 307 21.73 5.66 21.94
N ALA A 308 23.00 5.95 22.22
CA ALA A 308 23.56 5.88 23.56
C ALA A 308 24.78 6.81 23.68
N THR A 309 24.57 8.12 23.81
CA THR A 309 25.64 9.09 24.06
C THR A 309 25.77 9.33 25.56
N GLU A 310 26.99 9.31 26.12
CA GLU A 310 27.25 9.66 27.51
C GLU A 310 26.99 11.16 27.73
N PRO A 311 26.09 11.56 28.64
CA PRO A 311 25.75 12.96 28.82
C PRO A 311 26.82 13.81 29.53
N SER A 312 27.72 13.14 30.25
CA SER A 312 28.72 13.80 31.09
C SER A 312 30.08 14.00 30.39
N GLU A 313 30.35 13.27 29.33
CA GLU A 313 31.59 13.37 28.60
C GLU A 313 31.46 12.90 27.13
N GLY A 314 32.18 13.58 26.25
CA GLY A 314 32.22 13.27 24.84
C GLY A 314 30.99 13.76 24.07
N SER A 315 31.15 13.90 22.77
CA SER A 315 30.07 14.35 21.88
C SER A 315 30.27 13.82 20.46
N LEU A 316 29.19 13.79 19.66
CA LEU A 316 29.29 13.44 18.25
C LEU A 316 30.19 14.42 17.45
N ALA A 317 30.28 15.68 17.87
CA ALA A 317 31.14 16.66 17.22
C ALA A 317 32.64 16.30 17.32
N ALA A 318 33.05 15.63 18.41
CA ALA A 318 34.42 15.17 18.59
C ALA A 318 34.85 14.10 17.57
N LEU A 319 33.90 13.45 16.89
CA LEU A 319 34.22 12.43 15.88
C LEU A 319 34.79 13.03 14.58
N VAL A 320 34.59 14.34 14.34
CA VAL A 320 34.92 15.03 13.08
C VAL A 320 35.65 16.37 13.30
N ASP A 321 36.23 16.62 14.48
CA ASP A 321 36.95 17.84 14.80
C ASP A 321 38.46 17.75 14.56
N ASP A 322 38.97 16.60 14.07
CA ASP A 322 40.39 16.28 13.84
C ASP A 322 41.27 16.51 15.09
N ASN A 323 40.68 16.36 16.29
CA ASN A 323 41.40 16.56 17.57
C ASN A 323 41.42 15.30 18.43
N ILE A 324 42.51 14.61 18.48
CA ILE A 324 42.72 13.37 19.22
C ILE A 324 42.51 13.49 20.74
N ASN A 325 42.44 14.70 21.30
CA ASN A 325 42.20 14.95 22.72
C ASN A 325 40.74 15.12 23.08
N THR A 326 39.86 15.26 22.10
CA THR A 326 38.41 15.18 22.22
C THR A 326 37.97 13.77 21.83
N TYR A 327 36.78 13.38 22.21
CA TYR A 327 36.30 12.03 21.90
C TYR A 327 34.80 11.92 22.03
N TYR A 328 34.23 10.91 21.39
CA TYR A 328 32.88 10.43 21.58
C TYR A 328 32.89 9.23 22.54
N HIS A 329 31.92 9.18 23.46
CA HIS A 329 31.72 8.08 24.37
C HIS A 329 30.26 7.64 24.41
N THR A 330 30.02 6.34 24.27
CA THR A 330 28.70 5.81 24.51
C THR A 330 28.42 5.69 26.00
N ILE A 331 27.15 5.67 26.40
CA ILE A 331 26.74 5.72 27.80
C ILE A 331 27.37 4.59 28.63
N TRP A 332 28.01 4.98 29.73
CA TRP A 332 28.64 4.06 30.68
C TRP A 332 28.21 4.37 32.13
N SER A 333 27.68 5.56 32.39
CA SER A 333 27.29 6.00 33.72
C SER A 333 25.83 5.71 34.00
N GLY A 334 25.51 5.41 35.28
CA GLY A 334 24.13 5.15 35.71
C GLY A 334 23.58 3.79 35.27
N THR A 335 22.30 3.57 35.54
CA THR A 335 21.55 2.46 34.98
C THR A 335 21.21 2.82 33.52
N SER A 336 22.04 2.40 32.58
CA SER A 336 21.73 2.61 31.17
C SER A 336 20.33 2.05 30.87
N PRO A 337 19.37 2.88 30.44
CA PRO A 337 18.05 2.39 30.06
C PRO A 337 18.13 1.58 28.76
N ASN A 338 19.26 1.64 28.04
CA ASN A 338 19.43 1.08 26.72
C ASN A 338 20.21 -0.24 26.78
N LYS A 339 19.46 -1.33 26.95
CA LYS A 339 20.00 -2.71 26.88
C LYS A 339 20.27 -3.19 25.44
N GLN A 340 20.16 -2.30 24.46
CA GLN A 340 20.44 -2.58 23.06
C GLN A 340 21.91 -2.31 22.72
N PRO A 341 22.46 -2.97 21.70
CA PRO A 341 23.80 -2.63 21.23
C PRO A 341 23.94 -1.14 20.95
N HIS A 342 25.00 -0.52 21.46
CA HIS A 342 25.26 0.89 21.20
C HIS A 342 25.81 1.06 19.79
N TYR A 343 25.23 1.97 19.04
CA TYR A 343 25.63 2.22 17.66
C TYR A 343 25.81 3.70 17.33
N LEU A 344 26.62 3.93 16.33
CA LEU A 344 26.72 5.18 15.59
C LEU A 344 26.10 4.98 14.22
N GLN A 345 25.24 5.91 13.80
CA GLN A 345 24.58 5.87 12.50
C GLN A 345 24.96 7.11 11.69
N ILE A 346 25.21 6.91 10.41
CA ILE A 346 25.61 7.96 9.47
C ILE A 346 24.60 8.03 8.35
N ASN A 347 24.09 9.23 8.09
CA ASN A 347 23.23 9.50 6.94
C ASN A 347 24.07 9.72 5.69
N MET A 348 24.02 8.76 4.77
CA MET A 348 24.72 8.75 3.49
C MET A 348 23.75 8.91 2.30
N SER A 349 22.56 9.50 2.52
CA SER A 349 21.55 9.63 1.47
C SER A 349 22.01 10.46 0.26
N GLU A 350 22.99 11.36 0.46
CA GLU A 350 23.60 12.14 -0.62
C GLU A 350 24.72 11.40 -1.37
N LEU A 351 25.24 10.31 -0.79
CA LEU A 351 26.25 9.42 -1.38
C LEU A 351 26.03 8.00 -0.84
N PRO A 352 25.00 7.26 -1.30
CA PRO A 352 24.78 5.88 -0.89
C PRO A 352 25.99 5.00 -1.18
N LEU A 353 26.37 4.13 -0.25
CA LEU A 353 27.58 3.34 -0.31
C LEU A 353 27.29 1.84 -0.41
N GLN A 354 28.00 1.16 -1.32
CA GLN A 354 28.04 -0.30 -1.43
C GLN A 354 29.43 -0.88 -1.09
N SER A 355 30.47 -0.04 -1.11
CA SER A 355 31.85 -0.44 -0.77
C SER A 355 32.46 0.62 0.14
N LEU A 356 32.89 0.21 1.32
CA LEU A 356 33.35 1.13 2.36
C LEU A 356 34.39 0.54 3.28
N ARG A 357 35.02 1.41 4.05
CA ARG A 357 36.00 1.10 5.11
C ARG A 357 35.82 2.14 6.21
N PHE A 358 35.75 1.70 7.46
CA PHE A 358 35.83 2.58 8.62
C PHE A 358 37.21 2.51 9.25
N GLU A 359 37.82 3.66 9.47
CA GLU A 359 39.03 3.83 10.30
C GLU A 359 38.66 4.75 11.46
N TYR A 360 39.40 4.66 12.56
CA TYR A 360 39.13 5.51 13.70
C TYR A 360 40.38 5.83 14.49
N ASP A 361 40.38 6.91 15.25
CA ASP A 361 41.41 7.20 16.24
C ASP A 361 40.97 6.75 17.64
N GLY A 362 41.82 5.99 18.31
CA GLY A 362 41.61 5.62 19.69
C GLY A 362 41.66 6.84 20.61
N ARG A 363 40.94 6.77 21.73
CA ARG A 363 40.96 7.84 22.74
C ARG A 363 42.37 8.05 23.32
N ASN A 364 42.91 9.27 23.30
CA ASN A 364 44.25 9.57 23.76
C ASN A 364 44.42 9.60 25.30
N ASN A 365 43.35 9.67 26.05
CA ASN A 365 43.32 9.61 27.50
C ASN A 365 42.73 8.28 28.00
N GLY A 366 42.88 7.98 29.28
CA GLY A 366 42.43 6.69 29.83
C GLY A 366 43.37 5.53 29.51
N ASN A 367 42.87 4.31 29.50
CA ASN A 367 43.62 3.08 29.35
C ASN A 367 43.39 2.38 27.99
N GLY A 368 42.65 3.01 27.06
CA GLY A 368 42.29 2.42 25.77
C GLY A 368 41.29 1.26 25.85
N ALA A 369 40.69 1.01 27.02
CA ALA A 369 39.74 -0.10 27.19
C ALA A 369 38.55 -0.03 26.23
N GLY A 370 38.14 1.20 25.86
CA GLY A 370 37.01 1.47 24.96
C GLY A 370 37.33 1.33 23.47
N ASP A 371 38.59 1.10 23.09
CA ASP A 371 38.96 0.97 21.67
C ASP A 371 38.24 -0.22 21.02
N VAL A 372 37.61 0.01 19.89
CA VAL A 372 36.80 -0.98 19.18
C VAL A 372 37.67 -2.02 18.49
N LYS A 373 37.43 -3.31 18.77
CA LYS A 373 38.18 -4.46 18.20
C LYS A 373 37.41 -5.15 17.06
N ARG A 374 36.12 -5.21 17.14
CA ARG A 374 35.24 -5.79 16.10
C ARG A 374 33.95 -5.03 16.03
N VAL A 375 33.49 -4.83 14.82
CA VAL A 375 32.24 -4.08 14.56
C VAL A 375 31.40 -4.76 13.49
N GLY A 376 30.07 -4.78 13.68
CA GLY A 376 29.10 -5.06 12.64
C GLY A 376 28.74 -3.76 11.92
N ILE A 377 28.82 -3.78 10.59
CA ILE A 377 28.42 -2.66 9.73
C ILE A 377 27.09 -3.02 9.10
N TRP A 378 26.11 -2.15 9.27
CA TRP A 378 24.75 -2.36 8.80
C TRP A 378 24.33 -1.28 7.83
N GLY A 379 23.59 -1.64 6.78
CA GLY A 379 23.04 -0.74 5.78
C GLY A 379 21.52 -0.69 5.83
N SER A 380 20.96 0.48 5.49
CA SER A 380 19.52 0.69 5.39
C SER A 380 19.19 1.70 4.30
N ASP A 381 18.04 1.53 3.62
CA ASP A 381 17.50 2.48 2.65
C ASP A 381 16.57 3.51 3.29
N ASN A 382 16.01 3.18 4.47
CA ASN A 382 14.97 3.98 5.14
C ASN A 382 15.28 4.36 6.60
N GLY A 383 16.43 3.94 7.14
CA GLY A 383 16.83 4.17 8.52
C GLY A 383 16.11 3.30 9.57
N ASN A 384 15.19 2.41 9.15
CA ASN A 384 14.37 1.58 10.06
C ASN A 384 14.68 0.09 9.92
N THR A 385 14.80 -0.40 8.69
CA THR A 385 15.13 -1.80 8.41
C THR A 385 16.60 -1.93 8.05
N TRP A 386 17.32 -2.80 8.75
CA TRP A 386 18.77 -2.90 8.67
C TRP A 386 19.22 -4.26 8.15
N THR A 387 20.18 -4.25 7.25
CA THR A 387 20.81 -5.44 6.69
C THR A 387 22.30 -5.43 7.06
N LEU A 388 22.82 -6.54 7.56
CA LEU A 388 24.26 -6.66 7.83
C LEU A 388 25.03 -6.62 6.49
N MET A 389 25.86 -5.59 6.32
CA MET A 389 26.75 -5.45 5.17
C MET A 389 28.02 -6.30 5.34
N GLY A 390 28.52 -6.39 6.55
CA GLY A 390 29.70 -7.14 6.89
C GLY A 390 30.19 -6.83 8.29
N LYS A 391 31.37 -7.41 8.63
CA LYS A 391 32.06 -7.15 9.89
C LYS A 391 33.47 -6.69 9.60
N GLU A 392 33.92 -5.69 10.33
CA GLU A 392 35.32 -5.26 10.34
C GLU A 392 36.00 -5.71 11.66
N THR A 393 37.21 -6.12 11.56
CA THR A 393 38.07 -6.45 12.71
C THR A 393 39.29 -5.55 12.67
N TYR A 394 39.74 -5.14 13.87
CA TYR A 394 40.84 -4.20 14.04
C TYR A 394 41.95 -4.85 14.82
N THR A 395 43.19 -4.71 14.33
CA THR A 395 44.39 -5.02 15.10
C THR A 395 44.74 -3.81 15.95
N LEU A 396 44.45 -3.90 17.25
CA LEU A 396 44.60 -2.76 18.15
C LEU A 396 46.08 -2.51 18.49
N PRO A 397 46.60 -1.28 18.35
CA PRO A 397 47.96 -0.92 18.76
C PRO A 397 48.15 -1.04 20.27
N GLY A 398 49.37 -1.20 20.72
CA GLY A 398 49.72 -1.31 22.12
C GLY A 398 49.62 0.00 22.92
N SER A 399 49.57 1.16 22.22
CA SER A 399 49.43 2.49 22.80
C SER A 399 48.08 3.09 22.46
N ARG A 400 47.58 3.98 23.31
CA ARG A 400 46.35 4.78 23.12
C ARG A 400 46.56 5.93 22.15
N GLY A 401 45.48 6.54 21.69
CA GLY A 401 45.54 7.71 20.81
C GLY A 401 46.13 7.41 19.44
N GLN A 402 46.07 6.17 18.99
CA GLN A 402 46.61 5.77 17.69
C GLN A 402 45.48 5.65 16.67
N HIS A 403 45.84 5.88 15.43
CA HIS A 403 45.00 5.57 14.28
C HIS A 403 44.87 4.06 14.13
N VAL A 404 43.65 3.57 13.88
CA VAL A 404 43.28 2.17 13.79
C VAL A 404 42.58 1.89 12.49
N GLU A 405 43.15 0.93 11.76
CA GLU A 405 42.63 0.51 10.46
C GLU A 405 42.03 -0.90 10.56
N PRO A 406 40.92 -1.19 9.83
CA PRO A 406 40.39 -2.55 9.78
C PRO A 406 41.22 -3.42 8.88
N ASN A 407 41.14 -4.73 9.12
CA ASN A 407 41.90 -5.74 8.35
C ASN A 407 41.29 -5.92 6.93
N GLU A 408 40.01 -5.60 6.73
CA GLU A 408 39.29 -5.85 5.49
C GLU A 408 38.38 -4.66 5.13
N ASN A 409 38.05 -4.55 3.86
CA ASN A 409 37.02 -3.63 3.37
C ASN A 409 35.66 -4.34 3.28
N ILE A 410 34.59 -3.58 3.35
CA ILE A 410 33.24 -4.10 3.12
C ILE A 410 32.79 -3.77 1.71
N LYS A 411 32.27 -4.79 0.98
CA LYS A 411 31.61 -4.63 -0.33
C LYS A 411 30.35 -5.47 -0.38
N VAL A 412 29.25 -4.86 -0.81
CA VAL A 412 27.93 -5.51 -0.94
C VAL A 412 27.34 -5.28 -2.33
N GLY A 413 26.28 -6.00 -2.65
CA GLY A 413 25.70 -6.00 -3.99
C GLY A 413 24.87 -4.76 -4.34
N LYS A 414 24.54 -3.91 -3.35
CA LYS A 414 23.78 -2.66 -3.58
C LYS A 414 24.20 -1.55 -2.62
N PRO A 415 24.06 -0.29 -3.01
CA PRO A 415 24.32 0.83 -2.10
C PRO A 415 23.22 0.99 -1.04
N TYR A 416 23.60 1.55 0.13
CA TYR A 416 22.70 1.92 1.21
C TYR A 416 22.81 3.40 1.57
N LYS A 417 21.66 4.01 1.90
CA LYS A 417 21.53 5.45 2.27
C LYS A 417 21.91 5.74 3.72
N TYR A 418 21.82 4.76 4.60
CA TYR A 418 22.19 4.88 6.01
C TYR A 418 23.14 3.76 6.37
N ILE A 419 24.23 4.09 7.04
CA ILE A 419 25.23 3.14 7.50
C ILE A 419 25.28 3.19 9.02
N ARG A 420 25.27 2.01 9.66
CA ARG A 420 25.35 1.91 11.11
C ARG A 420 26.61 1.14 11.49
N PHE A 421 27.40 1.74 12.38
CA PHE A 421 28.60 1.19 13.01
C PHE A 421 28.20 0.68 14.40
N THR A 422 28.23 -0.64 14.61
CA THR A 422 27.77 -1.30 15.84
C THR A 422 28.90 -2.16 16.41
N PRO A 423 29.71 -1.68 17.37
CA PRO A 423 30.75 -2.46 17.99
C PRO A 423 30.23 -3.72 18.68
N GLU A 424 30.91 -4.83 18.41
CA GLU A 424 30.65 -6.16 18.98
C GLU A 424 31.75 -6.60 19.98
N ALA A 425 32.93 -6.00 19.88
CA ALA A 425 34.04 -6.23 20.79
C ALA A 425 34.87 -4.95 20.93
N ARG A 426 35.47 -4.75 22.08
CA ARG A 426 36.46 -3.71 22.40
C ARG A 426 37.69 -4.34 23.02
N ARG A 427 38.72 -3.55 23.31
CA ARG A 427 40.04 -4.04 23.76
C ARG A 427 39.97 -5.05 24.89
N ASP A 428 39.21 -4.79 25.94
CA ASP A 428 39.13 -5.58 27.18
C ASP A 428 37.87 -6.47 27.29
N VAL A 429 36.98 -6.40 26.35
CA VAL A 429 35.71 -7.16 26.37
C VAL A 429 35.36 -7.72 24.99
N ASP A 430 35.23 -9.04 24.91
CA ASP A 430 34.85 -9.76 23.67
C ASP A 430 34.01 -11.01 24.02
N PRO A 431 32.73 -11.08 23.69
CA PRO A 431 31.90 -10.03 23.09
C PRO A 431 31.42 -8.95 24.08
N ILE A 432 31.07 -7.80 23.58
CA ILE A 432 30.34 -6.76 24.33
C ILE A 432 28.97 -7.31 24.70
N ASP A 433 28.58 -7.17 25.99
CA ASP A 433 27.25 -7.48 26.48
C ASP A 433 26.51 -6.19 26.88
N PRO A 434 25.64 -5.66 26.04
CA PRO A 434 24.89 -4.43 26.37
C PRO A 434 23.90 -4.64 27.51
N SER A 435 23.45 -5.87 27.77
CA SER A 435 22.52 -6.18 28.87
C SER A 435 23.20 -6.13 30.25
N GLY A 436 24.48 -6.37 30.30
CA GLY A 436 25.31 -6.42 31.52
C GLY A 436 25.95 -5.08 31.93
N GLY A 437 25.62 -3.96 31.24
CA GLY A 437 26.24 -2.65 31.51
C GLY A 437 27.64 -2.46 30.91
N ASN A 438 28.14 -3.41 30.13
CA ASN A 438 29.42 -3.37 29.46
C ASN A 438 29.36 -3.00 27.97
N GLY A 439 28.21 -2.40 27.54
CA GLY A 439 27.94 -2.05 26.14
C GLY A 439 28.70 -0.84 25.61
N TRP A 440 29.44 -0.13 26.50
CA TRP A 440 30.09 1.11 26.14
C TRP A 440 31.38 0.92 25.32
N TRP A 441 31.66 1.94 24.50
CA TRP A 441 32.88 2.09 23.72
C TRP A 441 33.14 3.58 23.48
N ASN A 442 34.31 3.93 22.97
CA ASN A 442 34.68 5.31 22.67
C ASN A 442 35.71 5.37 21.52
N MET A 443 35.82 6.57 20.93
CA MET A 443 36.83 6.90 19.92
C MET A 443 37.03 8.41 19.83
N ALA A 444 38.23 8.86 19.44
CA ALA A 444 38.57 10.27 19.27
C ALA A 444 38.15 10.82 17.91
N GLY A 445 38.15 10.01 16.87
CA GLY A 445 37.72 10.40 15.53
C GLY A 445 37.28 9.18 14.74
N ILE A 446 36.46 9.41 13.70
CA ILE A 446 36.02 8.36 12.77
C ILE A 446 36.22 8.81 11.32
N TYR A 447 36.68 7.92 10.50
CA TYR A 447 36.99 8.15 9.09
C TYR A 447 36.27 7.12 8.25
N LEU A 448 35.38 7.58 7.36
CA LEU A 448 34.67 6.73 6.40
C LEU A 448 35.30 6.94 5.03
N TYR A 449 35.61 5.84 4.39
CA TYR A 449 36.15 5.83 3.04
C TYR A 449 35.18 5.07 2.12
N LYS A 450 34.97 5.63 0.92
CA LYS A 450 34.47 4.88 -0.22
C LYS A 450 35.63 4.10 -0.81
N ILE A 451 35.42 2.82 -1.10
CA ILE A 451 36.46 1.96 -1.73
C ILE A 451 36.08 1.84 -3.22
N ASN A 452 36.98 2.32 -4.07
CA ASN A 452 36.87 2.21 -5.51
C ASN A 452 37.59 0.92 -5.98
N ASP A 453 37.12 0.34 -7.08
CA ASP A 453 37.71 -0.86 -7.66
C ASP A 453 39.05 -0.57 -8.33
N HIS A 454 39.21 0.63 -8.90
CA HIS A 454 40.39 1.08 -9.61
C HIS A 454 40.72 2.53 -9.29
N ASP A 455 42.00 2.85 -9.35
CA ASP A 455 42.51 4.20 -9.22
C ASP A 455 42.73 4.90 -10.58
N GLU A 456 43.12 6.14 -10.55
CA GLU A 456 43.45 6.93 -11.74
C GLU A 456 44.66 6.37 -12.52
N ALA A 457 45.60 5.74 -11.84
CA ALA A 457 46.77 5.14 -12.49
C ALA A 457 46.36 3.95 -13.38
N TRP A 458 45.44 3.12 -12.89
CA TRP A 458 44.87 2.06 -13.68
C TRP A 458 44.17 2.61 -14.95
N ALA A 459 43.33 3.64 -14.81
CA ALA A 459 42.59 4.24 -15.91
C ALA A 459 43.51 4.85 -16.99
N ARG A 460 44.59 5.53 -16.55
CA ARG A 460 45.59 6.06 -17.48
C ARG A 460 46.29 4.95 -18.28
N LYS A 461 46.60 3.82 -17.63
CA LYS A 461 47.16 2.66 -18.30
C LYS A 461 46.22 2.07 -19.36
N GLU A 462 44.94 1.96 -19.07
CA GLU A 462 43.92 1.51 -20.01
C GLU A 462 43.79 2.46 -21.23
N LEU A 463 43.92 3.79 -21.00
CA LEU A 463 43.94 4.80 -22.04
C LEU A 463 45.29 4.86 -22.82
N GLY A 464 46.33 4.26 -22.32
CA GLY A 464 47.67 4.33 -22.93
C GLY A 464 48.37 5.67 -22.74
N ILE A 465 48.10 6.43 -21.65
CA ILE A 465 48.62 7.77 -21.35
C ILE A 465 49.33 7.82 -20.00
#